data_5c80c457cf2fc1a6ce8ea0eb943ec021
#
_entry.id   5c80c457cf2fc1a6ce8ea0eb943ec021
#
_cell.length_a   1.000
_cell.length_b   1.000
_cell.length_c   1.000
_cell.angle_alpha   90.00
_cell.angle_beta   90.00
_cell.angle_gamma   90.00
#
_symmetry.space_group_name_H-M   'P 1'
#
loop_
_entity.id
_entity.type
_entity.pdbx_description
1 polymer ?
#
loop_
_entity_poly.entity_id
_entity_poly.type
_entity_poly.pdbx_seq_one_letter_code
_entity_poly.pdbx_strand_id
1 'polypeptide(L)'
;MSLNKIKVKNKEANYSIIIGNKAILTLPKEINRLCPKTKKIGIVIDKKVPKKFKSKLKKLLKKYELFLFEFNSSEKLKSFSNANKLAEMCLAKNFSRSDLLIALGGGVVGDFTAFVASILKRGI
;
A
#
# COMPACT_ATOMS: atom_id res chain seq x y z
N MET A 1 23.61 7.33 6.22
CA MET A 1 23.38 6.41 5.12
C MET A 1 22.58 7.06 4.02
N SER A 2 23.07 6.93 2.81
CA SER A 2 22.42 7.48 1.65
C SER A 2 21.25 6.61 1.20
N LEU A 3 20.17 7.26 0.76
CA LEU A 3 19.05 6.61 0.11
C LEU A 3 19.28 6.66 -1.41
N ASN A 4 19.01 5.55 -2.07
CA ASN A 4 19.05 5.48 -3.53
C ASN A 4 17.63 5.63 -4.05
N LYS A 5 17.43 6.61 -4.92
CA LYS A 5 16.14 6.84 -5.57
C LYS A 5 16.29 6.57 -7.07
N ILE A 6 15.51 5.61 -7.56
CA ILE A 6 15.49 5.23 -8.96
C ILE A 6 14.16 5.69 -9.54
N LYS A 7 14.21 6.53 -10.58
CA LYS A 7 13.00 6.97 -11.27
C LYS A 7 12.74 6.05 -12.45
N VAL A 8 11.55 5.49 -12.51
CA VAL A 8 11.10 4.67 -13.65
C VAL A 8 10.07 5.50 -14.41
N LYS A 9 10.37 5.79 -15.67
CA LYS A 9 9.50 6.60 -16.51
C LYS A 9 9.38 5.94 -17.88
N ASN A 10 8.15 5.63 -18.27
CA ASN A 10 7.85 5.14 -19.61
C ASN A 10 6.48 5.73 -20.04
N LYS A 11 6.00 5.31 -21.20
CA LYS A 11 4.72 5.84 -21.73
C LYS A 11 3.52 5.52 -20.83
N GLU A 12 3.58 4.44 -20.05
CA GLU A 12 2.45 3.95 -19.26
C GLU A 12 2.59 4.23 -17.76
N ALA A 13 3.81 4.42 -17.27
CA ALA A 13 4.06 4.55 -15.84
C ALA A 13 5.15 5.55 -15.52
N ASN A 14 4.96 6.23 -14.41
CA ASN A 14 5.95 7.15 -13.86
C ASN A 14 5.95 6.95 -12.34
N TYR A 15 6.99 6.30 -11.82
CA TYR A 15 7.10 6.03 -10.39
C TYR A 15 8.56 6.01 -9.96
N SER A 16 8.78 6.00 -8.65
CA SER A 16 10.13 5.94 -8.08
C SER A 16 10.27 4.74 -7.18
N ILE A 17 11.49 4.21 -7.13
CA ILE A 17 11.88 3.17 -6.20
C ILE A 17 12.90 3.79 -5.25
N ILE A 18 12.64 3.72 -3.95
CA ILE A 18 13.53 4.27 -2.92
C ILE A 18 14.12 3.10 -2.14
N ILE A 19 15.43 2.98 -2.16
CA ILE A 19 16.16 1.87 -1.54
C ILE A 19 17.13 2.42 -0.50
N GLY A 20 17.11 1.82 0.69
CA GLY A 20 18.07 2.17 1.74
C GLY A 20 17.51 1.90 3.12
N ASN A 21 18.39 1.96 4.11
CA ASN A 21 17.96 1.91 5.50
C ASN A 21 17.09 3.13 5.77
N LYS A 22 16.00 2.94 6.49
CA LYS A 22 15.07 4.02 6.83
C LYS A 22 14.36 4.63 5.59
N ALA A 23 14.34 3.93 4.45
CA ALA A 23 13.59 4.39 3.28
C ALA A 23 12.11 4.62 3.64
N ILE A 24 11.57 3.83 4.55
CA ILE A 24 10.19 3.95 5.03
C ILE A 24 9.89 5.35 5.61
N LEU A 25 10.89 6.05 6.13
CA LEU A 25 10.71 7.38 6.71
C LEU A 25 10.35 8.43 5.65
N THR A 26 10.59 8.15 4.38
CA THR A 26 10.22 9.07 3.28
C THR A 26 8.74 8.98 2.92
N LEU A 27 8.04 7.96 3.42
CA LEU A 27 6.67 7.64 3.01
C LEU A 27 5.68 8.79 3.22
N PRO A 28 5.63 9.45 4.41
CA PRO A 28 4.67 10.54 4.58
C PRO A 28 4.86 11.67 3.58
N LYS A 29 6.09 12.03 3.29
CA LYS A 29 6.42 13.07 2.32
C LYS A 29 5.98 12.67 0.90
N GLU A 30 6.24 11.42 0.53
CA GLU A 30 5.87 10.92 -0.79
C GLU A 30 4.33 10.83 -0.95
N ILE A 31 3.62 10.40 0.08
CA ILE A 31 2.15 10.38 0.04
C ILE A 31 1.60 11.80 -0.13
N ASN A 32 2.11 12.73 0.65
CA ASN A 32 1.67 14.12 0.59
C ASN A 32 1.89 14.72 -0.81
N ARG A 33 3.02 14.37 -1.43
CA ARG A 33 3.38 14.86 -2.78
C ARG A 33 2.53 14.22 -3.88
N LEU A 34 2.35 12.89 -3.81
CA LEU A 34 1.71 12.11 -4.88
C LEU A 34 0.19 12.00 -4.71
N CYS A 35 -0.27 11.97 -3.47
CA CYS A 35 -1.66 11.71 -3.13
C CYS A 35 -2.17 12.74 -2.13
N PRO A 36 -2.21 14.03 -2.51
CA PRO A 36 -2.51 15.10 -1.54
C PRO A 36 -3.95 15.07 -0.99
N LYS A 37 -4.86 14.37 -1.67
CA LYS A 37 -6.27 14.31 -1.26
C LYS A 37 -6.59 13.06 -0.43
N THR A 38 -5.61 12.20 -0.16
CA THR A 38 -5.81 10.97 0.61
C THR A 38 -6.24 11.28 2.03
N LYS A 39 -7.25 10.59 2.50
CA LYS A 39 -7.73 10.64 3.89
C LYS A 39 -7.62 9.27 4.54
N LYS A 40 -8.00 8.23 3.84
CA LYS A 40 -7.97 6.84 4.31
C LYS A 40 -6.84 6.09 3.66
N ILE A 41 -6.14 5.30 4.45
CA ILE A 41 -5.08 4.42 3.94
C ILE A 41 -5.35 3.01 4.45
N GLY A 42 -5.47 2.08 3.52
CA GLY A 42 -5.50 0.66 3.81
C GLY A 42 -4.10 0.09 3.71
N ILE A 43 -3.63 -0.55 4.76
CA ILE A 43 -2.33 -1.20 4.77
C ILE A 43 -2.56 -2.69 4.66
N VAL A 44 -2.19 -3.27 3.54
CA VAL A 44 -2.30 -4.71 3.28
C VAL A 44 -1.01 -5.36 3.71
N ILE A 45 -1.06 -6.19 4.74
CA ILE A 45 0.12 -6.67 5.45
C ILE A 45 0.23 -8.19 5.36
N ASP A 46 1.44 -8.66 4.99
CA ASP A 46 1.80 -10.06 5.18
C ASP A 46 2.00 -10.32 6.67
N LYS A 47 1.31 -11.31 7.21
CA LYS A 47 1.43 -11.68 8.63
C LYS A 47 2.85 -12.04 9.06
N LYS A 48 3.72 -12.40 8.13
CA LYS A 48 5.12 -12.75 8.40
C LYS A 48 6.01 -11.53 8.61
N VAL A 49 5.55 -10.33 8.24
CA VAL A 49 6.33 -9.10 8.45
C VAL A 49 6.47 -8.83 9.94
N PRO A 50 7.69 -8.53 10.42
CA PRO A 50 7.89 -8.22 11.85
C PRO A 50 7.01 -7.06 12.31
N LYS A 51 6.47 -7.18 13.52
CA LYS A 51 5.55 -6.19 14.10
C LYS A 51 6.13 -4.79 14.17
N LYS A 52 7.45 -4.67 14.28
CA LYS A 52 8.12 -3.36 14.34
C LYS A 52 7.84 -2.48 13.13
N PHE A 53 7.72 -3.08 11.94
CA PHE A 53 7.42 -2.32 10.71
C PHE A 53 5.97 -1.84 10.71
N LYS A 54 5.04 -2.69 11.15
CA LYS A 54 3.64 -2.31 11.29
C LYS A 54 3.48 -1.15 12.27
N SER A 55 4.12 -1.24 13.44
CA SER A 55 4.08 -0.18 14.44
C SER A 55 4.68 1.12 13.91
N LYS A 56 5.76 1.02 13.15
CA LYS A 56 6.42 2.19 12.56
C LYS A 56 5.52 2.89 11.53
N LEU A 57 4.86 2.11 10.68
CA LEU A 57 3.91 2.68 9.72
C LEU A 57 2.77 3.39 10.42
N LYS A 58 2.21 2.79 11.47
CA LYS A 58 1.13 3.44 12.23
C LYS A 58 1.54 4.79 12.78
N LYS A 59 2.77 4.90 13.31
CA LYS A 59 3.30 6.17 13.82
C LYS A 59 3.51 7.19 12.71
N LEU A 60 4.10 6.76 11.60
CA LEU A 60 4.40 7.66 10.48
C LEU A 60 3.15 8.21 9.82
N LEU A 61 2.09 7.42 9.79
CA LEU A 61 0.86 7.74 9.06
C LEU A 61 -0.31 8.09 9.97
N LYS A 62 -0.03 8.46 11.22
CA LYS A 62 -1.09 8.70 12.23
C LYS A 62 -2.08 9.81 11.87
N LYS A 63 -1.72 10.72 10.96
CA LYS A 63 -2.65 11.78 10.53
C LYS A 63 -3.74 11.27 9.59
N TYR A 64 -3.58 10.06 9.04
CA TYR A 64 -4.56 9.44 8.17
C TYR A 64 -5.45 8.49 8.96
N GLU A 65 -6.63 8.20 8.43
CA GLU A 65 -7.48 7.15 8.95
C GLU A 65 -6.96 5.81 8.42
N LEU A 66 -6.40 4.98 9.30
CA LEU A 66 -5.70 3.76 8.93
C LEU A 66 -6.57 2.52 9.13
N PHE A 67 -6.54 1.64 8.14
CA PHE A 67 -7.18 0.32 8.19
C PHE A 67 -6.13 -0.73 7.87
N LEU A 68 -5.99 -1.74 8.73
CA LEU A 68 -5.01 -2.80 8.54
C LEU A 68 -5.70 -4.07 8.09
N PHE A 69 -5.23 -4.63 6.98
CA PHE A 69 -5.74 -5.86 6.42
C PHE A 69 -4.59 -6.87 6.38
N GLU A 70 -4.62 -7.87 7.26
CA GLU A 70 -3.56 -8.86 7.39
C GLU A 70 -3.91 -10.14 6.65
N PHE A 71 -2.98 -10.64 5.86
CA PHE A 71 -3.15 -11.86 5.07
C PHE A 71 -1.94 -12.77 5.20
N ASN A 72 -2.16 -14.08 5.07
CA ASN A 72 -1.08 -15.03 4.89
C ASN A 72 -0.61 -14.94 3.45
N SER A 73 0.66 -14.56 3.24
CA SER A 73 1.18 -14.47 1.90
C SER A 73 1.55 -15.85 1.36
N SER A 74 0.86 -16.25 0.31
CA SER A 74 1.14 -17.45 -0.48
C SER A 74 0.55 -17.20 -1.86
N GLU A 75 0.92 -18.02 -2.85
CA GLU A 75 0.31 -17.91 -4.17
C GLU A 75 -1.21 -18.09 -4.14
N LYS A 76 -1.73 -18.78 -3.12
CA LYS A 76 -3.18 -18.93 -2.91
C LYS A 76 -3.87 -17.60 -2.61
N LEU A 77 -3.13 -16.59 -2.12
CA LEU A 77 -3.69 -15.27 -1.90
C LEU A 77 -4.16 -14.64 -3.22
N LYS A 78 -3.44 -14.91 -4.30
CA LYS A 78 -3.76 -14.38 -5.63
C LYS A 78 -4.97 -15.11 -6.22
N SER A 79 -6.17 -14.78 -5.75
CA SER A 79 -7.42 -15.33 -6.25
C SER A 79 -8.47 -14.23 -6.35
N PHE A 80 -9.44 -14.41 -7.23
CA PHE A 80 -10.56 -13.48 -7.35
C PHE A 80 -11.36 -13.41 -6.05
N SER A 81 -11.52 -14.54 -5.36
CA SER A 81 -12.23 -14.59 -4.07
C SER A 81 -11.57 -13.68 -3.04
N ASN A 82 -10.26 -13.78 -2.88
CA ASN A 82 -9.52 -12.93 -1.93
C ASN A 82 -9.51 -11.48 -2.37
N ALA A 83 -9.35 -11.22 -3.66
CA ALA A 83 -9.39 -9.86 -4.19
C ALA A 83 -10.75 -9.21 -3.93
N ASN A 84 -11.83 -9.94 -4.17
CA ASN A 84 -13.17 -9.46 -3.90
C ASN A 84 -13.37 -9.17 -2.41
N LYS A 85 -12.86 -10.04 -1.55
CA LYS A 85 -12.95 -9.85 -0.09
C LYS A 85 -12.28 -8.55 0.35
N LEU A 86 -11.07 -8.29 -0.12
CA LEU A 86 -10.38 -7.05 0.21
C LEU A 86 -11.11 -5.83 -0.37
N ALA A 87 -11.57 -5.92 -1.60
CA ALA A 87 -12.35 -4.84 -2.23
C ALA A 87 -13.61 -4.52 -1.43
N GLU A 88 -14.35 -5.53 -1.00
CA GLU A 88 -15.56 -5.35 -0.19
C GLU A 88 -15.23 -4.71 1.16
N MET A 89 -14.11 -5.11 1.79
CA MET A 89 -13.68 -4.50 3.05
C MET A 89 -13.40 -3.00 2.86
N CYS A 90 -12.75 -2.62 1.78
CA CYS A 90 -12.48 -1.22 1.46
C CYS A 90 -13.78 -0.44 1.19
N LEU A 91 -14.69 -1.03 0.44
CA LEU A 91 -15.98 -0.39 0.16
C LEU A 91 -16.81 -0.20 1.42
N ALA A 92 -16.78 -1.19 2.32
CA ALA A 92 -17.48 -1.10 3.61
C ALA A 92 -16.91 0.03 4.48
N LYS A 93 -15.64 0.41 4.30
CA LYS A 93 -14.99 1.51 5.00
C LYS A 93 -15.07 2.83 4.22
N ASN A 94 -15.88 2.87 3.18
CA ASN A 94 -16.12 4.06 2.37
C ASN A 94 -14.85 4.64 1.71
N PHE A 95 -13.97 3.78 1.23
CA PHE A 95 -12.81 4.24 0.46
C PHE A 95 -13.27 4.94 -0.81
N SER A 96 -12.61 6.05 -1.12
CA SER A 96 -12.83 6.80 -2.35
C SER A 96 -11.66 6.61 -3.31
N ARG A 97 -11.79 7.15 -4.51
CA ARG A 97 -10.71 7.10 -5.52
C ARG A 97 -9.47 7.89 -5.09
N SER A 98 -9.60 8.80 -4.14
CA SER A 98 -8.49 9.59 -3.61
C SER A 98 -7.75 8.87 -2.48
N ASP A 99 -8.29 7.78 -1.97
CA ASP A 99 -7.67 7.03 -0.89
C ASP A 99 -6.60 6.08 -1.43
N LEU A 100 -5.84 5.48 -0.53
CA LEU A 100 -4.60 4.79 -0.87
C LEU A 100 -4.55 3.40 -0.26
N LEU A 101 -4.01 2.45 -1.02
CA LEU A 101 -3.61 1.15 -0.49
C LEU A 101 -2.09 1.06 -0.47
N ILE A 102 -1.55 0.59 0.64
CA ILE A 102 -0.12 0.34 0.81
C ILE A 102 0.07 -1.15 1.04
N ALA A 103 0.99 -1.77 0.30
CA ALA A 103 1.37 -3.15 0.53
C ALA A 103 2.62 -3.20 1.40
N LEU A 104 2.56 -3.95 2.49
CA LEU A 104 3.70 -4.20 3.37
C LEU A 104 4.02 -5.68 3.35
N GLY A 105 5.04 -6.07 2.61
CA GLY A 105 5.42 -7.47 2.44
C GLY A 105 6.24 -7.67 1.17
N GLY A 106 6.27 -8.89 0.69
CA GLY A 106 6.99 -9.26 -0.53
C GLY A 106 6.14 -9.13 -1.78
N GLY A 107 6.62 -9.74 -2.87
CA GLY A 107 5.99 -9.63 -4.18
C GLY A 107 4.53 -10.10 -4.24
N VAL A 108 4.18 -11.17 -3.52
CA VAL A 108 2.82 -11.69 -3.52
C VAL A 108 1.82 -10.66 -2.98
N VAL A 109 2.15 -10.06 -1.85
CA VAL A 109 1.29 -9.02 -1.24
C VAL A 109 1.24 -7.78 -2.12
N GLY A 110 2.38 -7.39 -2.69
CA GLY A 110 2.44 -6.26 -3.61
C GLY A 110 1.56 -6.45 -4.84
N ASP A 111 1.67 -7.60 -5.50
CA ASP A 111 0.88 -7.93 -6.68
C ASP A 111 -0.61 -7.98 -6.36
N PHE A 112 -0.96 -8.63 -5.26
CA PHE A 112 -2.34 -8.74 -4.79
C PHE A 112 -2.96 -7.36 -4.54
N THR A 113 -2.24 -6.53 -3.81
CA THR A 113 -2.70 -5.17 -3.46
C THR A 113 -2.88 -4.30 -4.70
N ALA A 114 -1.92 -4.37 -5.63
CA ALA A 114 -1.99 -3.60 -6.87
C ALA A 114 -3.20 -4.01 -7.72
N PHE A 115 -3.48 -5.31 -7.79
CA PHE A 115 -4.64 -5.79 -8.51
C PHE A 115 -5.94 -5.26 -7.89
N VAL A 116 -6.09 -5.37 -6.57
CA VAL A 116 -7.28 -4.88 -5.87
C VAL A 116 -7.44 -3.37 -6.07
N ALA A 117 -6.35 -2.62 -5.96
CA ALA A 117 -6.40 -1.17 -6.17
C ALA A 117 -6.89 -0.83 -7.58
N SER A 118 -6.49 -1.61 -8.59
CA SER A 118 -6.88 -1.35 -9.97
C SER A 118 -8.38 -1.54 -10.22
N ILE A 119 -9.06 -2.40 -9.45
CA ILE A 119 -10.50 -2.67 -9.64
C ILE A 119 -11.39 -1.86 -8.70
N LEU A 120 -10.83 -1.26 -7.64
CA LEU A 120 -11.61 -0.45 -6.71
C LEU A 120 -12.01 0.86 -7.35
N LYS A 121 -13.33 1.10 -7.45
CA LYS A 121 -13.85 2.37 -7.95
C LYS A 121 -13.18 2.85 -9.25
N ARG A 122 -12.83 1.91 -10.14
CA ARG A 122 -12.11 2.14 -11.41
C ARG A 122 -10.65 2.54 -11.20
N GLY A 123 -10.09 2.19 -10.07
CA GLY A 123 -8.69 2.42 -9.72
C GLY A 123 -8.48 3.48 -8.64
N ILE A 124 -7.67 3.09 -7.68
CA ILE A 124 -7.24 4.00 -6.60
C ILE A 124 -5.72 3.96 -6.47
#